data_8110dbed9ce5cf4ed301dac03e590cd3
#
_entry.id   8110dbed9ce5cf4ed301dac03e590cd3
#
_cell.length_a   1.000
_cell.length_b   1.000
_cell.length_c   1.000
_cell.angle_alpha   90.00
_cell.angle_beta   90.00
_cell.angle_gamma   90.00
#
_symmetry.space_group_name_H-M   'P 1'
#
loop_
_entity.id
_entity.type
_entity.pdbx_description
1 polymer ?
#
loop_
_entity_poly.entity_id
_entity_poly.type
_entity_poly.pdbx_seq_one_letter_code
_entity_poly.pdbx_strand_id
1 'polypeptide(L)'
;LITNFIKHIIGEKTDVIVSGESCPFVLMACANDETIINKVIMINPPNLVDLAKIPTKRSKFIKNILYSPILGTFIYNMYVNKKTIAHALCSSYYTQNEISEKDILTYFEAAHKEHTNSKYLFACQKTRYTNANVLHCLNKLNNSISIIVGNSNPENSLAASEYQNYLPSIEIAGMAKTKQLPHIEKCDEFIENVEIFLSDAEECE
;
A
#
# COMPACT_ATOMS: atom_id res chain seq x y z
N LEU A 1 -4.30 13.03 8.25
CA LEU A 1 -2.85 13.05 8.44
C LEU A 1 -2.16 13.50 7.16
N ILE A 2 -2.31 12.79 6.01
CA ILE A 2 -1.70 13.11 4.70
C ILE A 2 -1.96 14.57 4.32
N THR A 3 -3.23 14.99 4.25
CA THR A 3 -3.65 16.36 3.94
C THR A 3 -2.95 17.41 4.81
N ASN A 4 -2.90 17.18 6.13
CA ASN A 4 -2.27 18.12 7.05
C ASN A 4 -0.74 18.15 6.89
N PHE A 5 -0.13 17.01 6.59
CA PHE A 5 1.29 16.92 6.30
C PHE A 5 1.65 17.74 5.05
N ILE A 6 0.92 17.55 3.97
CA ILE A 6 1.17 18.31 2.73
C ILE A 6 0.95 19.81 2.97
N LYS A 7 -0.18 20.22 3.59
CA LYS A 7 -0.50 21.63 3.80
C LYS A 7 0.45 22.37 4.74
N HIS A 8 0.91 21.71 5.80
CA HIS A 8 1.64 22.40 6.86
C HIS A 8 3.15 22.14 6.84
N ILE A 9 3.60 21.06 6.21
CA ILE A 9 5.01 20.68 6.16
C ILE A 9 5.60 20.91 4.76
N ILE A 10 4.92 20.44 3.71
CA ILE A 10 5.37 20.66 2.32
C ILE A 10 5.00 22.07 1.87
N GLY A 11 3.77 22.50 2.10
CA GLY A 11 3.29 23.87 1.83
C GLY A 11 2.91 24.14 0.36
N GLU A 12 3.05 23.17 -0.52
CA GLU A 12 2.74 23.27 -1.97
C GLU A 12 2.09 22.01 -2.49
N LYS A 13 1.53 22.09 -3.70
CA LYS A 13 0.95 20.96 -4.42
C LYS A 13 2.07 19.99 -4.79
N THR A 14 1.92 18.70 -4.47
CA THR A 14 3.00 17.72 -4.60
C THR A 14 2.53 16.44 -5.29
N ASP A 15 3.46 15.72 -5.90
CA ASP A 15 3.24 14.38 -6.42
C ASP A 15 3.43 13.35 -5.31
N VAL A 16 2.70 12.25 -5.39
CA VAL A 16 2.70 11.21 -4.34
C VAL A 16 2.92 9.84 -4.94
N ILE A 17 3.93 9.14 -4.44
CA ILE A 17 4.14 7.71 -4.70
C ILE A 17 3.68 6.94 -3.46
N VAL A 18 2.81 5.95 -3.65
CA VAL A 18 2.21 5.20 -2.54
C VAL A 18 2.13 3.70 -2.86
N SER A 19 2.37 2.85 -1.88
CA SER A 19 2.38 1.40 -2.06
C SER A 19 1.33 0.67 -1.22
N GLY A 20 0.73 -0.37 -1.81
CA GLY A 20 -0.11 -1.36 -1.14
C GLY A 20 -1.28 -0.75 -0.37
N GLU A 21 -1.43 -1.18 0.87
CA GLU A 21 -2.54 -0.81 1.79
C GLU A 21 -2.63 0.70 2.09
N SER A 22 -1.63 1.50 1.70
CA SER A 22 -1.67 2.95 1.88
C SER A 22 -2.36 3.69 0.72
N CYS A 23 -2.52 3.06 -0.44
CA CYS A 23 -3.14 3.64 -1.63
C CYS A 23 -4.54 4.22 -1.36
N PRO A 24 -5.46 3.51 -0.68
CA PRO A 24 -6.80 4.03 -0.39
C PRO A 24 -6.79 5.36 0.36
N PHE A 25 -5.84 5.55 1.27
CA PHE A 25 -5.76 6.79 2.07
C PHE A 25 -5.30 7.99 1.25
N VAL A 26 -4.45 7.78 0.25
CA VAL A 26 -4.05 8.83 -0.70
C VAL A 26 -5.23 9.21 -1.60
N LEU A 27 -5.96 8.23 -2.15
CA LEU A 27 -7.16 8.49 -2.96
C LEU A 27 -8.23 9.25 -2.16
N MET A 28 -8.41 8.92 -0.88
CA MET A 28 -9.30 9.68 0.00
C MET A 28 -8.80 11.10 0.26
N ALA A 29 -7.49 11.30 0.34
CA ALA A 29 -6.91 12.63 0.51
C ALA A 29 -7.13 13.49 -0.74
N CYS A 30 -6.92 12.94 -1.95
CA CYS A 30 -7.21 13.59 -3.22
C CYS A 30 -8.70 13.98 -3.33
N ALA A 31 -9.61 13.04 -3.06
CA ALA A 31 -11.05 13.29 -3.15
C ALA A 31 -11.55 14.29 -2.10
N ASN A 32 -10.85 14.46 -0.99
CA ASN A 32 -11.19 15.41 0.06
C ASN A 32 -10.66 16.82 -0.23
N ASP A 33 -9.55 16.95 -0.94
CA ASP A 33 -8.93 18.22 -1.31
C ASP A 33 -8.08 18.04 -2.58
N GLU A 34 -8.62 18.46 -3.71
CA GLU A 34 -8.01 18.33 -5.04
C GLU A 34 -6.79 19.25 -5.25
N THR A 35 -6.59 20.20 -4.35
CA THR A 35 -5.54 21.23 -4.51
C THR A 35 -4.17 20.82 -3.99
N ILE A 36 -4.11 19.77 -3.19
CA ILE A 36 -2.88 19.39 -2.45
C ILE A 36 -2.01 18.35 -3.16
N ILE A 37 -2.63 17.48 -3.98
CA ILE A 37 -1.92 16.41 -4.69
C ILE A 37 -2.09 16.63 -6.19
N ASN A 38 -0.98 16.58 -6.93
CA ASN A 38 -0.94 16.74 -8.36
C ASN A 38 -1.10 15.40 -9.05
N LYS A 39 -0.06 14.57 -9.05
CA LYS A 39 -0.04 13.23 -9.63
C LYS A 39 0.06 12.17 -8.56
N VAL A 40 -0.49 10.99 -8.82
CA VAL A 40 -0.41 9.85 -7.91
C VAL A 40 0.12 8.64 -8.65
N ILE A 41 1.17 8.03 -8.10
CA ILE A 41 1.68 6.72 -8.54
C ILE A 41 1.35 5.71 -7.46
N MET A 42 0.54 4.73 -7.78
CA MET A 42 0.18 3.63 -6.87
C MET A 42 0.96 2.37 -7.24
N ILE A 43 1.56 1.72 -6.25
CA ILE A 43 2.30 0.47 -6.42
C ILE A 43 1.46 -0.67 -5.85
N ASN A 44 1.04 -1.62 -6.67
CA ASN A 44 0.25 -2.78 -6.27
C ASN A 44 -0.88 -2.41 -5.29
N PRO A 45 -1.85 -1.58 -5.66
CA PRO A 45 -2.96 -1.22 -4.79
C PRO A 45 -3.80 -2.46 -4.43
N PRO A 46 -4.42 -2.49 -3.24
CA PRO A 46 -5.26 -3.60 -2.84
C PRO A 46 -6.55 -3.66 -3.67
N ASN A 47 -7.13 -4.84 -3.79
CA ASN A 47 -8.37 -5.11 -4.51
C ASN A 47 -9.54 -4.29 -3.93
N LEU A 48 -10.33 -3.66 -4.79
CA LEU A 48 -11.45 -2.78 -4.39
C LEU A 48 -12.56 -3.54 -3.65
N VAL A 49 -12.80 -4.80 -4.01
CA VAL A 49 -13.79 -5.66 -3.34
C VAL A 49 -13.37 -5.95 -1.89
N ASP A 50 -12.08 -6.15 -1.65
CA ASP A 50 -11.55 -6.37 -0.30
C ASP A 50 -11.61 -5.09 0.54
N LEU A 51 -11.30 -3.95 -0.05
CA LEU A 51 -11.42 -2.65 0.62
C LEU A 51 -12.85 -2.28 1.02
N ALA A 52 -13.84 -2.75 0.27
CA ALA A 52 -15.25 -2.53 0.59
C ALA A 52 -15.77 -3.39 1.75
N LYS A 53 -15.01 -4.44 2.17
CA LYS A 53 -15.41 -5.30 3.29
C LYS A 53 -15.28 -4.59 4.63
N ILE A 54 -16.39 -4.41 5.34
CA ILE A 54 -16.45 -3.76 6.65
C ILE A 54 -16.15 -4.73 7.79
N PRO A 55 -15.65 -4.23 8.93
CA PRO A 55 -15.48 -5.04 10.14
C PRO A 55 -16.80 -5.62 10.65
N THR A 56 -16.81 -6.90 10.98
CA THR A 56 -17.96 -7.61 11.59
C THR A 56 -17.93 -7.54 13.12
N LYS A 57 -19.01 -8.01 13.78
CA LYS A 57 -19.02 -8.19 15.25
C LYS A 57 -17.89 -9.12 15.73
N ARG A 58 -17.60 -10.19 14.95
CA ARG A 58 -16.46 -11.10 15.21
C ARG A 58 -15.12 -10.38 15.09
N SER A 59 -14.96 -9.55 14.06
CA SER A 59 -13.75 -8.73 13.87
C SER A 59 -13.51 -7.81 15.08
N LYS A 60 -14.57 -7.17 15.60
CA LYS A 60 -14.48 -6.32 16.79
C LYS A 60 -14.01 -7.11 18.02
N PHE A 61 -14.54 -8.30 18.23
CA PHE A 61 -14.14 -9.17 19.34
C PHE A 61 -12.67 -9.58 19.23
N ILE A 62 -12.24 -10.06 18.04
CA ILE A 62 -10.85 -10.45 17.78
C ILE A 62 -9.91 -9.25 17.98
N LYS A 63 -10.29 -8.07 17.48
CA LYS A 63 -9.49 -6.85 17.68
C LYS A 63 -9.27 -6.55 19.16
N ASN A 64 -10.32 -6.65 19.99
CA ASN A 64 -10.21 -6.39 21.42
C ASN A 64 -9.29 -7.40 22.12
N ILE A 65 -9.30 -8.67 21.72
CA ILE A 65 -8.33 -9.67 22.20
C ILE A 65 -6.90 -9.27 21.82
N LEU A 66 -6.67 -8.91 20.55
CA LEU A 66 -5.35 -8.51 20.07
C LEU A 66 -4.87 -7.19 20.71
N TYR A 67 -5.77 -6.33 21.17
CA TYR A 67 -5.44 -5.10 21.88
C TYR A 67 -5.05 -5.34 23.34
N SER A 68 -5.40 -6.50 23.91
CA SER A 68 -5.06 -6.78 25.31
C SER A 68 -3.52 -6.77 25.50
N PRO A 69 -3.02 -6.26 26.64
CA PRO A 69 -1.58 -6.08 26.83
C PRO A 69 -0.81 -7.42 26.89
N ILE A 70 -1.37 -8.43 27.52
CA ILE A 70 -0.69 -9.73 27.71
C ILE A 70 -1.03 -10.67 26.54
N LEU A 71 -2.30 -11.03 26.39
CA LEU A 71 -2.76 -12.02 25.43
C LEU A 71 -2.52 -11.55 23.99
N GLY A 72 -2.81 -10.28 23.69
CA GLY A 72 -2.58 -9.70 22.39
C GLY A 72 -1.11 -9.66 22.00
N THR A 73 -0.21 -9.34 22.95
CA THR A 73 1.24 -9.37 22.70
C THR A 73 1.73 -10.79 22.48
N PHE A 74 1.24 -11.76 23.23
CA PHE A 74 1.58 -13.17 23.03
C PHE A 74 1.16 -13.64 21.62
N ILE A 75 -0.09 -13.37 21.22
CA ILE A 75 -0.60 -13.73 19.89
C ILE A 75 0.21 -13.01 18.80
N TYR A 76 0.49 -11.72 18.96
CA TYR A 76 1.28 -10.95 18.02
C TYR A 76 2.66 -11.59 17.80
N ASN A 77 3.39 -11.92 18.86
CA ASN A 77 4.72 -12.53 18.78
C ASN A 77 4.67 -13.95 18.18
N MET A 78 3.56 -14.67 18.35
CA MET A 78 3.36 -15.96 17.65
C MET A 78 3.21 -15.78 16.14
N TYR A 79 2.47 -14.76 15.70
CA TYR A 79 2.23 -14.50 14.28
C TYR A 79 3.38 -13.75 13.61
N VAL A 80 4.01 -12.81 14.31
CA VAL A 80 5.08 -11.96 13.78
C VAL A 80 6.42 -12.46 14.34
N ASN A 81 6.89 -13.58 13.82
CA ASN A 81 8.19 -14.17 14.16
C ASN A 81 9.09 -14.24 12.92
N LYS A 82 10.39 -14.52 13.11
CA LYS A 82 11.36 -14.55 12.01
C LYS A 82 10.97 -15.50 10.88
N LYS A 83 10.35 -16.67 11.20
CA LYS A 83 9.94 -17.65 10.18
C LYS A 83 8.78 -17.12 9.33
N THR A 84 7.78 -16.52 9.96
CA THR A 84 6.63 -15.94 9.23
C THR A 84 7.04 -14.72 8.43
N ILE A 85 7.96 -13.90 8.91
CA ILE A 85 8.54 -12.77 8.18
C ILE A 85 9.34 -13.29 6.97
N ALA A 86 10.20 -14.29 7.15
CA ALA A 86 10.92 -14.91 6.05
C ALA A 86 9.98 -15.44 4.97
N HIS A 87 8.93 -16.17 5.37
CA HIS A 87 7.93 -16.67 4.43
C HIS A 87 7.18 -15.54 3.71
N ALA A 88 6.81 -14.48 4.42
CA ALA A 88 6.14 -13.32 3.83
C ALA A 88 7.04 -12.60 2.82
N LEU A 89 8.32 -12.39 3.15
CA LEU A 89 9.30 -11.81 2.23
C LEU A 89 9.48 -12.70 0.99
N CYS A 90 9.73 -14.00 1.18
CA CYS A 90 9.86 -14.95 0.07
C CYS A 90 8.64 -14.96 -0.86
N SER A 91 7.44 -14.80 -0.33
CA SER A 91 6.22 -14.72 -1.15
C SER A 91 6.07 -13.38 -1.88
N SER A 92 6.65 -12.31 -1.33
CA SER A 92 6.56 -10.95 -1.87
C SER A 92 7.55 -10.67 -3.00
N TYR A 93 8.63 -11.45 -3.11
CA TYR A 93 9.64 -11.30 -4.16
C TYR A 93 9.47 -12.34 -5.26
N TYR A 94 9.80 -11.98 -6.49
CA TYR A 94 9.88 -12.91 -7.62
C TYR A 94 11.09 -13.83 -7.45
N THR A 95 12.26 -13.24 -7.17
CA THR A 95 13.51 -13.98 -6.95
C THR A 95 13.75 -14.17 -5.45
N GLN A 96 13.39 -15.33 -4.93
CA GLN A 96 13.47 -15.64 -3.49
C GLN A 96 14.90 -15.65 -2.92
N ASN A 97 15.90 -15.91 -3.77
CA ASN A 97 17.32 -15.99 -3.36
C ASN A 97 17.95 -14.62 -3.04
N GLU A 98 17.27 -13.52 -3.31
CA GLU A 98 17.75 -12.17 -3.01
C GLU A 98 17.53 -11.76 -1.55
N ILE A 99 16.74 -12.53 -0.80
CA ILE A 99 16.41 -12.22 0.60
C ILE A 99 17.50 -12.75 1.53
N SER A 100 18.19 -11.85 2.18
CA SER A 100 19.23 -12.19 3.15
C SER A 100 18.67 -12.37 4.57
N GLU A 101 19.43 -13.06 5.44
CA GLU A 101 19.10 -13.12 6.88
C GLU A 101 19.07 -11.74 7.52
N LYS A 102 19.87 -10.79 7.02
CA LYS A 102 19.89 -9.40 7.48
C LYS A 102 18.57 -8.71 7.19
N ASP A 103 17.96 -8.95 6.03
CA ASP A 103 16.65 -8.37 5.68
C ASP A 103 15.58 -8.90 6.63
N ILE A 104 15.54 -10.22 6.85
CA ILE A 104 14.60 -10.84 7.79
C ILE A 104 14.76 -10.25 9.19
N LEU A 105 16.01 -10.06 9.64
CA LEU A 105 16.30 -9.48 10.95
C LEU A 105 15.84 -8.01 11.02
N THR A 106 16.10 -7.22 9.98
CA THR A 106 15.69 -5.81 9.91
C THR A 106 14.17 -5.67 10.02
N TYR A 107 13.41 -6.47 9.27
CA TYR A 107 11.94 -6.48 9.36
C TYR A 107 11.45 -6.96 10.72
N PHE A 108 12.12 -7.97 11.31
CA PHE A 108 11.76 -8.47 12.63
C PHE A 108 12.00 -7.40 13.71
N GLU A 109 13.14 -6.73 13.70
CA GLU A 109 13.47 -5.67 14.64
C GLU A 109 12.51 -4.48 14.49
N ALA A 110 12.22 -4.05 13.25
CA ALA A 110 11.26 -2.99 12.99
C ALA A 110 9.86 -3.32 13.52
N ALA A 111 9.41 -4.58 13.37
CA ALA A 111 8.12 -5.04 13.87
C ALA A 111 8.05 -5.10 15.41
N HIS A 112 9.20 -5.24 16.09
CA HIS A 112 9.28 -5.40 17.55
C HIS A 112 9.93 -4.19 18.26
N LYS A 113 10.28 -3.13 17.51
CA LYS A 113 10.88 -1.94 18.08
C LYS A 113 9.89 -1.21 19.01
N GLU A 114 10.40 -0.76 20.17
CA GLU A 114 9.74 0.13 21.13
C GLU A 114 8.27 -0.20 21.44
N HIS A 115 8.03 -1.06 22.41
CA HIS A 115 6.70 -1.36 22.99
C HIS A 115 5.57 -1.63 21.96
N THR A 116 5.97 -1.97 20.75
CA THR A 116 5.19 -2.51 19.62
C THR A 116 3.79 -1.93 19.43
N ASN A 117 3.73 -0.66 19.09
CA ASN A 117 2.52 -0.09 18.49
C ASN A 117 2.12 -0.84 17.20
N SER A 118 3.08 -1.53 16.55
CA SER A 118 2.86 -2.45 15.43
C SER A 118 1.80 -3.52 15.71
N LYS A 119 1.66 -3.97 16.95
CA LYS A 119 0.58 -4.87 17.39
C LYS A 119 -0.82 -4.31 17.10
N TYR A 120 -1.02 -3.02 17.30
CA TYR A 120 -2.32 -2.38 17.08
C TYR A 120 -2.63 -2.24 15.59
N LEU A 121 -1.62 -1.92 14.78
CA LEU A 121 -1.76 -1.90 13.32
C LEU A 121 -2.06 -3.31 12.79
N PHE A 122 -1.30 -4.32 13.22
CA PHE A 122 -1.55 -5.72 12.89
C PHE A 122 -2.98 -6.15 13.24
N ALA A 123 -3.47 -5.79 14.43
CA ALA A 123 -4.84 -6.09 14.84
C ALA A 123 -5.88 -5.41 13.94
N CYS A 124 -5.67 -4.15 13.56
CA CYS A 124 -6.55 -3.43 12.66
C CYS A 124 -6.58 -4.05 11.25
N GLN A 125 -5.41 -4.39 10.69
CA GLN A 125 -5.32 -5.04 9.38
C GLN A 125 -6.01 -6.42 9.39
N LYS A 126 -5.70 -7.28 10.37
CA LYS A 126 -6.30 -8.62 10.50
C LYS A 126 -7.82 -8.59 10.69
N THR A 127 -8.35 -7.50 11.19
CA THR A 127 -9.77 -7.34 11.49
C THR A 127 -10.49 -6.36 10.56
N ARG A 128 -9.82 -5.92 9.48
CA ARG A 128 -10.36 -5.02 8.44
C ARG A 128 -10.73 -3.61 8.94
N TYR A 129 -10.14 -3.16 10.02
CA TYR A 129 -10.35 -1.78 10.50
C TYR A 129 -9.51 -0.76 9.73
N THR A 130 -8.55 -1.20 8.93
CA THR A 130 -7.80 -0.39 7.97
C THR A 130 -8.45 -0.33 6.59
N ASN A 131 -9.48 -1.16 6.34
CA ASN A 131 -10.18 -1.13 5.07
C ASN A 131 -10.91 0.21 4.88
N ALA A 132 -10.78 0.76 3.70
CA ALA A 132 -11.45 1.99 3.30
C ALA A 132 -12.10 1.80 1.93
N ASN A 133 -13.43 1.88 1.86
CA ASN A 133 -14.13 1.85 0.57
C ASN A 133 -13.89 3.17 -0.18
N VAL A 134 -13.12 3.11 -1.25
CA VAL A 134 -12.73 4.26 -2.06
C VAL A 134 -13.52 4.41 -3.36
N LEU A 135 -14.50 3.56 -3.63
CA LEU A 135 -15.27 3.61 -4.87
C LEU A 135 -15.92 4.97 -5.12
N HIS A 136 -16.45 5.60 -4.06
CA HIS A 136 -17.03 6.94 -4.14
C HIS A 136 -15.99 8.05 -4.34
N CYS A 137 -14.73 7.78 -3.98
CA CYS A 137 -13.63 8.71 -4.21
C CYS A 137 -13.22 8.68 -5.68
N LEU A 138 -13.04 7.49 -6.27
CA LEU A 138 -12.59 7.32 -7.66
C LEU A 138 -13.41 8.13 -8.65
N ASN A 139 -14.73 8.19 -8.46
CA ASN A 139 -15.64 8.96 -9.34
C ASN A 139 -15.49 10.49 -9.23
N LYS A 140 -14.72 10.98 -8.27
CA LYS A 140 -14.51 12.42 -8.02
C LYS A 140 -13.09 12.88 -8.33
N LEU A 141 -12.19 11.95 -8.67
CA LEU A 141 -10.79 12.27 -8.88
C LEU A 141 -10.56 12.88 -10.27
N ASN A 142 -9.89 14.01 -10.28
CA ASN A 142 -9.40 14.67 -11.50
C ASN A 142 -7.86 14.59 -11.60
N ASN A 143 -7.22 13.94 -10.64
CA ASN A 143 -5.77 13.77 -10.62
C ASN A 143 -5.32 12.79 -11.70
N SER A 144 -4.15 13.01 -12.29
CA SER A 144 -3.47 12.00 -13.09
C SER A 144 -2.98 10.89 -12.17
N ILE A 145 -3.35 9.65 -12.49
CA ILE A 145 -3.03 8.48 -11.67
C ILE A 145 -2.38 7.40 -12.54
N SER A 146 -1.23 6.91 -12.11
CA SER A 146 -0.59 5.72 -12.67
C SER A 146 -0.53 4.59 -11.64
N ILE A 147 -0.72 3.36 -12.10
CA ILE A 147 -0.57 2.15 -11.28
C ILE A 147 0.59 1.33 -11.83
N ILE A 148 1.61 1.13 -11.02
CA ILE A 148 2.73 0.25 -11.34
C ILE A 148 2.49 -1.10 -10.68
N VAL A 149 2.43 -2.17 -11.49
CA VAL A 149 2.13 -3.52 -11.01
C VAL A 149 3.25 -4.51 -11.23
N GLY A 150 3.51 -5.34 -10.24
CA GLY A 150 4.36 -6.52 -10.39
C GLY A 150 3.58 -7.66 -11.06
N ASN A 151 3.84 -7.88 -12.36
CA ASN A 151 3.05 -8.78 -13.21
C ASN A 151 3.19 -10.28 -12.88
N SER A 152 4.18 -10.66 -12.07
CA SER A 152 4.33 -12.07 -11.69
C SER A 152 3.34 -12.53 -10.60
N ASN A 153 2.55 -11.63 -10.05
CA ASN A 153 1.38 -11.95 -9.26
C ASN A 153 0.11 -11.52 -10.01
N PRO A 154 -0.70 -12.45 -10.53
CA PRO A 154 -1.93 -12.15 -11.28
C PRO A 154 -2.94 -11.29 -10.50
N GLU A 155 -2.97 -11.42 -9.17
CA GLU A 155 -3.87 -10.63 -8.30
C GLU A 155 -3.60 -9.13 -8.40
N ASN A 156 -2.32 -8.73 -8.58
CA ASN A 156 -1.96 -7.32 -8.72
C ASN A 156 -2.52 -6.73 -10.01
N SER A 157 -2.41 -7.45 -11.13
CA SER A 157 -2.95 -7.01 -12.42
C SER A 157 -4.49 -6.97 -12.42
N LEU A 158 -5.13 -7.93 -11.77
CA LEU A 158 -6.59 -7.91 -11.58
C LEU A 158 -7.02 -6.72 -10.75
N ALA A 159 -6.35 -6.45 -9.63
CA ALA A 159 -6.64 -5.29 -8.80
C ALA A 159 -6.48 -3.98 -9.59
N ALA A 160 -5.38 -3.79 -10.32
CA ALA A 160 -5.17 -2.60 -11.13
C ALA A 160 -6.28 -2.42 -12.19
N SER A 161 -6.69 -3.49 -12.86
CA SER A 161 -7.79 -3.47 -13.83
C SER A 161 -9.12 -3.08 -13.18
N GLU A 162 -9.38 -3.45 -11.93
CA GLU A 162 -10.56 -3.00 -11.20
C GLU A 162 -10.58 -1.46 -11.07
N TYR A 163 -9.45 -0.84 -10.68
CA TYR A 163 -9.37 0.63 -10.59
C TYR A 163 -9.61 1.29 -11.94
N GLN A 164 -9.00 0.79 -13.02
CA GLN A 164 -9.18 1.33 -14.37
C GLN A 164 -10.62 1.18 -14.87
N ASN A 165 -11.34 0.13 -14.49
CA ASN A 165 -12.77 -0.01 -14.81
C ASN A 165 -13.64 1.08 -14.18
N TYR A 166 -13.27 1.62 -13.00
CA TYR A 166 -13.97 2.72 -12.35
C TYR A 166 -13.48 4.10 -12.80
N LEU A 167 -12.21 4.23 -13.14
CA LEU A 167 -11.58 5.45 -13.63
C LEU A 167 -10.71 5.12 -14.85
N PRO A 168 -11.26 5.18 -16.07
CA PRO A 168 -10.56 4.77 -17.30
C PRO A 168 -9.31 5.59 -17.64
N SER A 169 -9.14 6.77 -17.04
CA SER A 169 -7.95 7.61 -17.20
C SER A 169 -6.74 7.11 -16.42
N ILE A 170 -6.88 6.06 -15.61
CA ILE A 170 -5.75 5.46 -14.90
C ILE A 170 -4.85 4.73 -15.89
N GLU A 171 -3.58 5.06 -15.87
CA GLU A 171 -2.54 4.36 -16.61
C GLU A 171 -2.01 3.16 -15.82
N ILE A 172 -1.75 2.04 -16.51
CA ILE A 172 -1.21 0.84 -15.87
C ILE A 172 0.12 0.48 -16.51
N ALA A 173 1.19 0.50 -15.71
CA ALA A 173 2.51 0.05 -16.10
C ALA A 173 2.83 -1.31 -15.43
N GLY A 174 3.04 -2.34 -16.24
CA GLY A 174 3.31 -3.68 -15.75
C GLY A 174 4.80 -4.03 -15.77
N MET A 175 5.40 -4.33 -14.63
CA MET A 175 6.80 -4.74 -14.51
C MET A 175 6.92 -6.26 -14.50
N ALA A 176 7.54 -6.82 -15.54
CA ALA A 176 7.76 -8.27 -15.66
C ALA A 176 8.79 -8.78 -14.66
N LYS A 177 8.64 -10.02 -14.19
CA LYS A 177 9.54 -10.66 -13.20
C LYS A 177 9.64 -9.88 -11.87
N THR A 178 8.56 -9.27 -11.44
CA THR A 178 8.39 -8.63 -10.14
C THR A 178 7.05 -9.04 -9.52
N LYS A 179 6.95 -8.99 -8.20
CA LYS A 179 5.71 -9.32 -7.46
C LYS A 179 5.21 -8.13 -6.66
N GLN A 180 5.28 -8.20 -5.31
CA GLN A 180 4.68 -7.17 -4.45
C GLN A 180 5.54 -5.91 -4.31
N LEU A 181 6.83 -6.00 -4.58
CA LEU A 181 7.79 -4.92 -4.35
C LEU A 181 8.56 -4.55 -5.63
N PRO A 182 7.88 -4.22 -6.75
CA PRO A 182 8.55 -3.93 -8.03
C PRO A 182 9.59 -2.81 -7.92
N HIS A 183 9.36 -1.81 -7.08
CA HIS A 183 10.27 -0.70 -6.80
C HIS A 183 11.56 -1.10 -6.08
N ILE A 184 11.60 -2.28 -5.47
CA ILE A 184 12.80 -2.86 -4.83
C ILE A 184 13.44 -3.89 -5.74
N GLU A 185 12.61 -4.75 -6.37
CA GLU A 185 13.08 -5.85 -7.21
C GLU A 185 13.74 -5.37 -8.50
N LYS A 186 13.28 -4.24 -9.06
CA LYS A 186 13.79 -3.64 -10.29
C LYS A 186 13.76 -2.12 -10.20
N CYS A 187 14.64 -1.57 -9.38
CA CYS A 187 14.68 -0.16 -9.06
C CYS A 187 14.84 0.73 -10.30
N ASP A 188 15.74 0.39 -11.21
CA ASP A 188 16.01 1.20 -12.42
C ASP A 188 14.80 1.25 -13.35
N GLU A 189 14.17 0.11 -13.64
CA GLU A 189 12.96 0.02 -14.45
C GLU A 189 11.77 0.75 -13.77
N PHE A 190 11.72 0.72 -12.44
CA PHE A 190 10.72 1.45 -11.67
C PHE A 190 10.91 2.96 -11.79
N ILE A 191 12.14 3.46 -11.64
CA ILE A 191 12.47 4.88 -11.76
C ILE A 191 12.11 5.39 -13.16
N GLU A 192 12.47 4.64 -14.21
CA GLU A 192 12.12 4.98 -15.60
C GLU A 192 10.60 5.15 -15.78
N ASN A 193 9.79 4.21 -15.28
CA ASN A 193 8.32 4.33 -15.33
C ASN A 193 7.80 5.56 -14.56
N VAL A 194 8.41 5.88 -13.43
CA VAL A 194 8.05 7.06 -12.63
C VAL A 194 8.40 8.35 -13.39
N GLU A 195 9.60 8.45 -13.96
CA GLU A 195 10.06 9.62 -14.71
C GLU A 195 9.20 9.88 -15.95
N ILE A 196 8.86 8.83 -16.72
CA ILE A 196 7.95 8.93 -17.87
C ILE A 196 6.63 9.54 -17.42
N PHE A 197 5.97 8.97 -16.40
CA PHE A 197 4.67 9.47 -15.96
C PHE A 197 4.74 10.89 -15.40
N LEU A 198 5.81 11.27 -14.71
CA LEU A 198 5.96 12.62 -14.15
C LEU A 198 6.28 13.67 -15.23
N SER A 199 7.01 13.31 -16.30
CA SER A 199 7.39 14.22 -17.38
C SER A 199 6.25 14.52 -18.38
N ASP A 200 5.32 13.58 -18.60
CA ASP A 200 4.26 13.70 -19.62
C ASP A 200 3.31 14.92 -19.48
N ALA A 201 3.43 15.71 -18.41
CA ALA A 201 2.60 16.88 -18.19
C ALA A 201 3.29 18.22 -18.49
N GLU A 202 4.61 18.24 -18.73
CA GLU A 202 5.34 19.48 -19.02
C GLU A 202 5.27 19.87 -20.50
N GLU A 203 4.85 18.98 -21.40
CA GLU A 203 4.77 19.24 -22.84
C GLU A 203 3.42 19.88 -23.30
N CYS A 204 2.48 20.11 -22.39
CA CYS A 204 1.15 20.64 -22.72
C CYS A 204 0.89 22.10 -22.26
N GLU A 205 1.89 22.84 -21.81
CA GLU A 205 1.86 24.29 -21.61
C GLU A 205 2.70 24.94 -22.74
#